data_2c04fd8ed5bb686c9504cca1aad3e273
#
_entry.id   2c04fd8ed5bb686c9504cca1aad3e273
#
_cell.length_a   1.000
_cell.length_b   1.000
_cell.length_c   1.000
_cell.angle_alpha   90.00
_cell.angle_beta   90.00
_cell.angle_gamma   90.00
#
_symmetry.space_group_name_H-M   'P 1'
#
loop_
_entity.id
_entity.type
_entity.pdbx_description
1 polymer ?
#
loop_
_entity_poly.entity_id
_entity_poly.type
_entity_poly.pdbx_seq_one_letter_code
_entity_poly.pdbx_strand_id
1 'polypeptide(L)'
;STKQKGRIQRFEALSAVEAPKVDGNVEMSSISSRLGRTTVEAHHLHKAYGDRLLIDDFSYIFLKDDRIGIIGPNGSGKSTLMKMITGWVKPDSGETIIGQTVKMGYFSQENEDMDQSMRVIDYIKNVAEYVRTADGLVSASQMLERFLFPSHMQYTLIGKLSGGERR
;
A
#
# COMPACT_ATOMS: atom_id res chain seq x y z
N SER A 1 32.93 -38.62 10.05
CA SER A 1 31.65 -38.92 10.68
C SER A 1 30.53 -38.77 9.67
N THR A 2 29.76 -39.81 9.47
CA THR A 2 28.73 -39.96 8.41
C THR A 2 27.60 -38.90 8.51
N LYS A 3 27.32 -38.41 9.71
CA LYS A 3 26.30 -37.34 9.95
C LYS A 3 26.70 -35.96 9.40
N GLN A 4 27.98 -35.67 9.31
CA GLN A 4 28.49 -34.40 8.80
C GLN A 4 28.42 -34.34 7.27
N LYS A 5 28.70 -35.46 6.58
CA LYS A 5 28.58 -35.56 5.12
C LYS A 5 27.14 -35.35 4.64
N GLY A 6 26.14 -35.88 5.33
CA GLY A 6 24.75 -35.73 4.98
C GLY A 6 24.23 -34.26 5.16
N ARG A 7 24.81 -33.52 6.11
CA ARG A 7 24.50 -32.09 6.28
C ARG A 7 25.09 -31.19 5.17
N ILE A 8 26.34 -31.51 4.79
CA ILE A 8 27.02 -30.78 3.70
C ILE A 8 26.32 -31.06 2.37
N GLN A 9 25.96 -32.31 2.06
CA GLN A 9 25.21 -32.63 0.85
C GLN A 9 23.82 -31.95 0.78
N ARG A 10 23.11 -31.83 1.91
CA ARG A 10 21.85 -31.08 1.94
C ARG A 10 22.06 -29.58 1.75
N PHE A 11 23.13 -29.05 2.30
CA PHE A 11 23.44 -27.63 2.11
C PHE A 11 23.85 -27.36 0.66
N GLU A 12 24.65 -28.20 0.04
CA GLU A 12 25.03 -28.08 -1.37
C GLU A 12 23.84 -28.28 -2.30
N ALA A 13 22.92 -29.18 -2.00
CA ALA A 13 21.68 -29.36 -2.77
C ALA A 13 20.73 -28.15 -2.63
N LEU A 14 20.67 -27.50 -1.46
CA LEU A 14 19.88 -26.29 -1.25
C LEU A 14 20.52 -25.04 -1.86
N SER A 15 21.86 -24.97 -1.88
CA SER A 15 22.57 -23.84 -2.53
C SER A 15 22.64 -23.98 -4.05
N ALA A 16 22.42 -25.19 -4.60
CA ALA A 16 22.31 -25.43 -6.04
C ALA A 16 20.90 -25.17 -6.60
N VAL A 17 19.90 -24.93 -5.75
CA VAL A 17 18.59 -24.45 -6.20
C VAL A 17 18.77 -22.99 -6.61
N GLU A 18 18.86 -22.74 -7.91
CA GLU A 18 18.77 -21.38 -8.46
C GLU A 18 17.48 -20.75 -7.94
N ALA A 19 17.61 -19.59 -7.28
CA ALA A 19 16.44 -18.80 -6.95
C ALA A 19 15.66 -18.54 -8.23
N PRO A 20 14.33 -18.66 -8.21
CA PRO A 20 13.53 -18.35 -9.40
C PRO A 20 13.92 -16.96 -9.86
N LYS A 21 14.34 -16.84 -11.11
CA LYS A 21 14.63 -15.55 -11.73
C LYS A 21 13.35 -14.75 -11.70
N VAL A 22 13.29 -13.76 -10.84
CA VAL A 22 12.27 -12.73 -10.88
C VAL A 22 12.63 -11.84 -12.07
N ASP A 23 12.28 -12.29 -13.27
CA ASP A 23 12.45 -11.52 -14.49
C ASP A 23 11.32 -10.49 -14.56
N GLY A 24 11.52 -9.35 -13.95
CA GLY A 24 10.61 -8.21 -14.13
C GLY A 24 10.92 -7.08 -13.15
N ASN A 25 11.10 -5.91 -13.70
CA ASN A 25 11.13 -4.66 -12.95
C ASN A 25 9.75 -4.02 -13.03
N VAL A 26 9.19 -3.63 -11.88
CA VAL A 26 7.98 -2.81 -11.83
C VAL A 26 8.39 -1.36 -12.09
N GLU A 27 8.07 -0.84 -13.28
CA GLU A 27 8.24 0.58 -13.58
C GLU A 27 6.97 1.33 -13.16
N MET A 28 7.12 2.18 -12.14
CA MET A 28 6.04 3.05 -11.67
C MET A 28 6.31 4.48 -12.13
N SER A 29 5.47 4.99 -13.04
CA SER A 29 5.41 6.40 -13.39
C SER A 29 4.08 6.98 -12.95
N SER A 30 4.10 8.09 -12.23
CA SER A 30 2.90 8.84 -11.89
C SER A 30 2.88 10.18 -12.63
N ILE A 31 1.71 10.56 -13.14
CA ILE A 31 1.51 11.92 -13.65
C ILE A 31 1.41 12.82 -12.42
N SER A 32 2.35 13.75 -12.28
CA SER A 32 2.22 14.78 -11.25
C SER A 32 1.03 15.69 -11.60
N SER A 33 -0.03 15.63 -10.80
CA SER A 33 -1.09 16.64 -10.88
C SER A 33 -0.56 17.94 -10.27
N ARG A 34 -0.94 19.06 -10.87
CA ARG A 34 -0.61 20.38 -10.29
C ARG A 34 -1.33 20.50 -8.96
N LEU A 35 -0.59 20.41 -7.86
CA LEU A 35 -1.13 20.66 -6.53
C LEU A 35 -1.49 22.14 -6.41
N GLY A 36 -2.69 22.40 -5.89
CA GLY A 36 -3.13 23.73 -5.52
C GLY A 36 -2.30 24.29 -4.36
N ARG A 37 -2.68 25.47 -3.90
CA ARG A 37 -2.00 26.18 -2.81
C ARG A 37 -2.15 25.44 -1.47
N THR A 38 -3.29 24.78 -1.24
CA THR A 38 -3.56 23.96 -0.06
C THR A 38 -3.20 22.50 -0.37
N THR A 39 -2.40 21.91 0.48
CA THR A 39 -1.99 20.49 0.43
C THR A 39 -2.86 19.70 1.41
N VAL A 40 -2.25 19.09 2.42
CA VAL A 40 -2.95 18.44 3.53
C VAL A 40 -2.50 19.11 4.82
N GLU A 41 -3.45 19.51 5.63
CA GLU A 41 -3.17 20.19 6.89
C GLU A 41 -3.91 19.48 8.01
N ALA A 42 -3.21 19.18 9.08
CA ALA A 42 -3.75 18.65 10.33
C ALA A 42 -3.69 19.74 11.38
N HIS A 43 -4.80 20.04 12.01
CA HIS A 43 -4.91 21.09 13.01
C HIS A 43 -5.47 20.54 14.30
N HIS A 44 -4.65 20.55 15.36
CA HIS A 44 -5.01 20.20 16.72
C HIS A 44 -5.78 18.86 16.83
N LEU A 45 -5.28 17.83 16.13
CA LEU A 45 -5.93 16.53 16.11
C LEU A 45 -5.82 15.85 17.47
N HIS A 46 -6.96 15.42 18.00
CA HIS A 46 -7.06 14.56 19.17
C HIS A 46 -7.79 13.27 18.84
N LYS A 47 -7.34 12.16 19.38
CA LYS A 47 -8.01 10.87 19.27
C LYS A 47 -7.76 9.98 20.49
N ALA A 48 -8.84 9.51 21.08
CA ALA A 48 -8.81 8.50 22.14
C ALA A 48 -9.73 7.32 21.78
N TYR A 49 -9.45 6.16 22.32
CA TYR A 49 -10.35 5.00 22.32
C TYR A 49 -10.52 4.53 23.77
N GLY A 50 -11.73 4.73 24.30
CA GLY A 50 -12.00 4.58 25.73
C GLY A 50 -11.08 5.51 26.55
N ASP A 51 -10.40 4.96 27.53
CA ASP A 51 -9.49 5.72 28.39
C ASP A 51 -8.09 5.91 27.81
N ARG A 52 -7.85 5.39 26.61
CA ARG A 52 -6.54 5.44 25.97
C ARG A 52 -6.44 6.59 24.97
N LEU A 53 -5.71 7.64 25.37
CA LEU A 53 -5.33 8.72 24.47
C LEU A 53 -4.24 8.24 23.50
N LEU A 54 -4.48 8.33 22.20
CA LEU A 54 -3.53 7.93 21.14
C LEU A 54 -2.86 9.12 20.49
N ILE A 55 -3.63 10.16 20.21
CA ILE A 55 -3.14 11.39 19.56
C ILE A 55 -3.57 12.56 20.43
N ASP A 56 -2.59 13.39 20.81
CA ASP A 56 -2.78 14.53 21.67
C ASP A 56 -2.22 15.79 20.99
N ASP A 57 -3.11 16.66 20.56
CA ASP A 57 -2.82 17.97 19.94
C ASP A 57 -1.82 17.92 18.78
N PHE A 58 -2.03 16.99 17.83
CA PHE A 58 -1.17 16.87 16.67
C PHE A 58 -1.53 17.92 15.61
N SER A 59 -0.55 18.75 15.24
CA SER A 59 -0.68 19.72 14.14
C SER A 59 0.49 19.61 13.19
N TYR A 60 0.20 19.54 11.88
CA TYR A 60 1.22 19.50 10.84
C TYR A 60 0.67 19.95 9.49
N ILE A 61 1.47 20.68 8.73
CA ILE A 61 1.16 21.07 7.34
C ILE A 61 2.09 20.26 6.42
N PHE A 62 1.50 19.36 5.65
CA PHE A 62 2.22 18.54 4.69
C PHE A 62 2.50 19.35 3.44
N LEU A 63 3.75 19.55 3.12
CA LEU A 63 4.17 20.29 1.93
C LEU A 63 4.30 19.37 0.73
N LYS A 64 4.31 19.98 -0.46
CA LYS A 64 4.63 19.26 -1.69
C LYS A 64 6.03 18.67 -1.58
N ASP A 65 6.18 17.42 -1.98
CA ASP A 65 7.44 16.67 -1.99
C ASP A 65 7.96 16.25 -0.60
N ASP A 66 7.22 16.48 0.48
CA ASP A 66 7.55 15.96 1.80
C ASP A 66 7.59 14.42 1.81
N ARG A 67 8.57 13.90 2.54
CA ARG A 67 8.72 12.48 2.83
C ARG A 67 8.83 12.31 4.33
N ILE A 68 7.76 11.82 4.96
CA ILE A 68 7.63 11.79 6.41
C ILE A 68 7.60 10.36 6.91
N GLY A 69 8.47 10.06 7.87
CA GLY A 69 8.47 8.80 8.60
C GLY A 69 7.82 8.96 9.97
N ILE A 70 6.87 8.08 10.31
CA ILE A 70 6.24 8.03 11.63
C ILE A 70 6.81 6.83 12.37
N ILE A 71 7.52 7.09 13.48
CA ILE A 71 8.22 6.08 14.27
C ILE A 71 7.56 5.98 15.65
N GLY A 72 7.46 4.78 16.18
CA GLY A 72 6.92 4.53 17.51
C GLY A 72 6.60 3.05 17.74
N PRO A 73 6.39 2.64 18.99
CA PRO A 73 6.05 1.25 19.33
C PRO A 73 4.70 0.82 18.73
N ASN A 74 4.43 -0.49 18.73
CA ASN A 74 3.14 -1.01 18.29
C ASN A 74 2.03 -0.49 19.20
N GLY A 75 0.91 -0.11 18.58
CA GLY A 75 -0.24 0.45 19.31
C GLY A 75 -0.08 1.92 19.74
N SER A 76 0.97 2.64 19.32
CA SER A 76 1.15 4.07 19.67
C SER A 76 0.25 5.03 18.86
N GLY A 77 -0.62 4.52 18.01
CA GLY A 77 -1.55 5.38 17.24
C GLY A 77 -1.09 5.74 15.82
N LYS A 78 0.05 5.21 15.32
CA LYS A 78 0.57 5.53 13.98
C LYS A 78 -0.47 5.31 12.87
N SER A 79 -1.09 4.13 12.84
CA SER A 79 -2.12 3.82 11.83
C SER A 79 -3.38 4.68 12.02
N THR A 80 -3.74 5.01 13.25
CA THR A 80 -4.86 5.91 13.56
C THR A 80 -4.58 7.31 13.03
N LEU A 81 -3.37 7.84 13.26
CA LEU A 81 -2.96 9.14 12.73
C LEU A 81 -3.03 9.15 11.20
N MET A 82 -2.50 8.13 10.53
CA MET A 82 -2.59 8.02 9.07
C MET A 82 -4.04 7.98 8.57
N LYS A 83 -4.88 7.20 9.23
CA LYS A 83 -6.33 7.12 8.90
C LYS A 83 -7.06 8.46 9.14
N MET A 84 -6.65 9.25 10.14
CA MET A 84 -7.20 10.60 10.34
C MET A 84 -6.73 11.58 9.26
N ILE A 85 -5.45 11.56 8.90
CA ILE A 85 -4.88 12.39 7.83
C ILE A 85 -5.56 12.09 6.49
N THR A 86 -5.89 10.81 6.22
CA THR A 86 -6.58 10.39 4.99
C THR A 86 -8.10 10.59 5.04
N GLY A 87 -8.64 11.02 6.18
CA GLY A 87 -10.07 11.22 6.36
C GLY A 87 -10.89 9.95 6.61
N TRP A 88 -10.25 8.79 6.77
CA TRP A 88 -10.93 7.51 7.05
C TRP A 88 -11.41 7.39 8.49
N VAL A 89 -10.74 8.04 9.41
CA VAL A 89 -11.13 8.11 10.82
C VAL A 89 -11.33 9.58 11.19
N LYS A 90 -12.47 9.89 11.76
CA LYS A 90 -12.74 11.24 12.25
C LYS A 90 -12.02 11.46 13.58
N PRO A 91 -11.30 12.59 13.75
CA PRO A 91 -10.75 12.97 15.03
C PRO A 91 -11.87 13.28 16.04
N ASP A 92 -11.57 13.18 17.32
CA ASP A 92 -12.50 13.56 18.39
C ASP A 92 -12.56 15.09 18.53
N SER A 93 -11.44 15.78 18.31
CA SER A 93 -11.37 17.22 18.11
C SER A 93 -10.24 17.58 17.16
N GLY A 94 -10.23 18.83 16.69
CA GLY A 94 -9.38 19.27 15.60
C GLY A 94 -9.95 18.93 14.23
N GLU A 95 -9.20 19.22 13.18
CA GLU A 95 -9.66 19.01 11.82
C GLU A 95 -8.50 18.64 10.88
N THR A 96 -8.83 17.92 9.81
CA THR A 96 -7.94 17.66 8.68
C THR A 96 -8.48 18.38 7.46
N ILE A 97 -7.68 19.24 6.85
CA ILE A 97 -8.01 19.95 5.63
C ILE A 97 -7.25 19.29 4.49
N ILE A 98 -7.99 18.82 3.48
CA ILE A 98 -7.42 18.19 2.29
C ILE A 98 -7.71 19.11 1.10
N GLY A 99 -6.65 19.54 0.42
CA GLY A 99 -6.78 20.42 -0.75
C GLY A 99 -7.56 19.74 -1.87
N GLN A 100 -8.38 20.50 -2.58
CA GLN A 100 -9.29 19.99 -3.64
C GLN A 100 -8.58 19.24 -4.78
N THR A 101 -7.30 19.53 -4.99
CA THR A 101 -6.49 18.89 -6.04
C THR A 101 -5.68 17.71 -5.52
N VAL A 102 -5.73 17.45 -4.22
CA VAL A 102 -5.00 16.34 -3.58
C VAL A 102 -5.75 15.04 -3.84
N LYS A 103 -5.05 14.08 -4.41
CA LYS A 103 -5.52 12.69 -4.54
C LYS A 103 -4.75 11.85 -3.55
N MET A 104 -5.44 11.23 -2.62
CA MET A 104 -4.81 10.41 -1.58
C MET A 104 -4.90 8.94 -1.97
N GLY A 105 -3.76 8.25 -1.90
CA GLY A 105 -3.68 6.79 -1.90
C GLY A 105 -3.27 6.32 -0.51
N TYR A 106 -3.96 5.34 0.03
CA TYR A 106 -3.62 4.70 1.29
C TYR A 106 -3.25 3.24 1.06
N PHE A 107 -2.01 2.91 1.40
CA PHE A 107 -1.53 1.53 1.37
C PHE A 107 -1.49 0.99 2.79
N SER A 108 -2.46 0.15 3.14
CA SER A 108 -2.55 -0.45 4.47
C SER A 108 -1.66 -1.68 4.60
N GLN A 109 -1.24 -1.97 5.81
CA GLN A 109 -0.53 -3.21 6.12
C GLN A 109 -1.48 -4.43 6.11
N GLU A 110 -2.76 -4.20 6.34
CA GLU A 110 -3.83 -5.18 6.39
C GLU A 110 -4.64 -5.09 5.09
N ASN A 111 -4.74 -6.20 4.36
CA ASN A 111 -5.53 -6.31 3.13
C ASN A 111 -6.95 -6.84 3.46
N GLU A 112 -7.49 -6.45 4.62
CA GLU A 112 -8.75 -6.99 5.14
C GLU A 112 -9.98 -6.61 4.30
N ASP A 113 -9.89 -5.52 3.55
CA ASP A 113 -11.03 -4.98 2.78
C ASP A 113 -11.20 -5.57 1.38
N MET A 114 -10.33 -6.51 0.98
CA MET A 114 -10.44 -7.12 -0.35
C MET A 114 -11.47 -8.25 -0.36
N ASP A 115 -12.48 -8.17 -1.23
CA ASP A 115 -13.39 -9.27 -1.47
C ASP A 115 -12.65 -10.47 -2.08
N GLN A 116 -12.41 -11.48 -1.25
CA GLN A 116 -11.65 -12.67 -1.62
C GLN A 116 -12.35 -13.55 -2.66
N SER A 117 -13.65 -13.35 -2.86
CA SER A 117 -14.47 -14.07 -3.84
C SER A 117 -14.38 -13.46 -5.26
N MET A 118 -13.85 -12.26 -5.38
CA MET A 118 -13.67 -11.59 -6.66
C MET A 118 -12.40 -12.05 -7.37
N ARG A 119 -12.39 -11.94 -8.71
CA ARG A 119 -11.18 -12.07 -9.50
C ARG A 119 -10.35 -10.80 -9.40
N VAL A 120 -9.03 -10.93 -9.48
CA VAL A 120 -8.11 -9.78 -9.42
C VAL A 120 -8.50 -8.70 -10.42
N ILE A 121 -8.73 -9.06 -11.68
CA ILE A 121 -9.10 -8.11 -12.75
C ILE A 121 -10.40 -7.37 -12.45
N ASP A 122 -11.40 -8.07 -11.90
CA ASP A 122 -12.71 -7.48 -11.61
C ASP A 122 -12.62 -6.51 -10.45
N TYR A 123 -11.83 -6.84 -9.42
CA TYR A 123 -11.55 -5.96 -8.29
C TYR A 123 -10.87 -4.66 -8.74
N ILE A 124 -9.84 -4.76 -9.57
CA ILE A 124 -9.13 -3.58 -10.10
C ILE A 124 -10.05 -2.73 -11.00
N LYS A 125 -10.87 -3.36 -11.85
CA LYS A 125 -11.84 -2.64 -12.70
C LYS A 125 -12.88 -1.85 -11.88
N ASN A 126 -13.28 -2.35 -10.72
CA ASN A 126 -14.18 -1.62 -9.83
C ASN A 126 -13.55 -0.31 -9.30
N VAL A 127 -12.22 -0.28 -9.17
CA VAL A 127 -11.50 0.94 -8.78
C VAL A 127 -11.31 1.86 -10.00
N ALA A 128 -10.78 1.31 -11.09
CA ALA A 128 -10.60 2.02 -12.35
C ALA A 128 -10.45 1.04 -13.52
N GLU A 129 -11.33 1.13 -14.50
CA GLU A 129 -11.22 0.32 -15.73
C GLU A 129 -10.05 0.80 -16.61
N TYR A 130 -9.79 2.10 -16.60
CA TYR A 130 -8.69 2.75 -17.29
C TYR A 130 -7.99 3.75 -16.39
N VAL A 131 -6.67 3.78 -16.44
CA VAL A 131 -5.82 4.72 -15.72
C VAL A 131 -5.05 5.58 -16.70
N ARG A 132 -5.07 6.89 -16.50
CA ARG A 132 -4.26 7.81 -17.29
C ARG A 132 -2.83 7.82 -16.78
N THR A 133 -1.88 7.45 -17.61
CA THR A 133 -0.44 7.47 -17.34
C THR A 133 0.27 8.49 -18.25
N ALA A 134 1.57 8.69 -18.03
CA ALA A 134 2.39 9.54 -18.90
C ALA A 134 2.37 9.05 -20.37
N ASP A 135 2.27 7.73 -20.58
CA ASP A 135 2.26 7.07 -21.89
C ASP A 135 0.87 7.01 -22.54
N GLY A 136 -0.16 7.56 -21.86
CA GLY A 136 -1.54 7.55 -22.33
C GLY A 136 -2.50 6.79 -21.43
N LEU A 137 -3.61 6.33 -22.00
CA LEU A 137 -4.65 5.60 -21.30
C LEU A 137 -4.30 4.10 -21.24
N VAL A 138 -4.19 3.55 -20.05
CA VAL A 138 -3.82 2.15 -19.80
C VAL A 138 -5.00 1.44 -19.17
N SER A 139 -5.37 0.27 -19.70
CA SER A 139 -6.44 -0.54 -19.13
C SER A 139 -6.02 -1.22 -17.83
N ALA A 140 -6.99 -1.65 -17.01
CA ALA A 140 -6.74 -2.42 -15.78
C ALA A 140 -5.87 -3.68 -16.05
N SER A 141 -6.12 -4.39 -17.16
CA SER A 141 -5.32 -5.57 -17.52
C SER A 141 -3.87 -5.23 -17.85
N GLN A 142 -3.64 -4.18 -18.65
CA GLN A 142 -2.29 -3.71 -18.95
C GLN A 142 -1.57 -3.18 -17.69
N MET A 143 -2.31 -2.55 -16.78
CA MET A 143 -1.75 -2.12 -15.49
C MET A 143 -1.31 -3.32 -14.67
N LEU A 144 -2.14 -4.35 -14.54
CA LEU A 144 -1.80 -5.60 -13.85
C LEU A 144 -0.57 -6.28 -14.45
N GLU A 145 -0.42 -6.29 -15.78
CA GLU A 145 0.78 -6.82 -16.44
C GLU A 145 2.04 -6.04 -16.05
N ARG A 146 1.96 -4.71 -15.95
CA ARG A 146 3.06 -3.88 -15.45
C ARG A 146 3.44 -4.20 -14.00
N PHE A 147 2.49 -4.67 -13.20
CA PHE A 147 2.71 -5.15 -11.83
C PHE A 147 3.02 -6.65 -11.75
N LEU A 148 3.44 -7.25 -12.85
CA LEU A 148 3.84 -8.66 -12.95
C LEU A 148 2.69 -9.66 -12.68
N PHE A 149 1.45 -9.24 -12.94
CA PHE A 149 0.28 -10.11 -12.96
C PHE A 149 -0.04 -10.50 -14.41
N PRO A 150 0.50 -11.61 -14.89
CA PRO A 150 0.22 -12.08 -16.25
C PRO A 150 -1.25 -12.47 -16.40
N SER A 151 -1.75 -12.52 -17.65
CA SER A 151 -3.17 -12.72 -17.96
C SER A 151 -3.81 -13.91 -17.23
N HIS A 152 -3.09 -15.02 -17.05
CA HIS A 152 -3.62 -16.19 -16.36
C HIS A 152 -3.86 -15.94 -14.85
N MET A 153 -3.08 -15.05 -14.22
CA MET A 153 -3.26 -14.68 -12.79
C MET A 153 -4.36 -13.64 -12.61
N GLN A 154 -4.63 -12.82 -13.61
CA GLN A 154 -5.65 -11.76 -13.53
C GLN A 154 -7.06 -12.31 -13.28
N TYR A 155 -7.34 -13.52 -13.75
CA TYR A 155 -8.63 -14.20 -13.57
C TYR A 155 -8.67 -15.09 -12.33
N THR A 156 -7.60 -15.14 -11.55
CA THR A 156 -7.55 -15.88 -10.28
C THR A 156 -8.36 -15.14 -9.20
N LEU A 157 -9.01 -15.90 -8.31
CA LEU A 157 -9.70 -15.31 -7.15
C LEU A 157 -8.67 -14.72 -6.18
N ILE A 158 -8.96 -13.54 -5.64
CA ILE A 158 -8.10 -12.85 -4.66
C ILE A 158 -7.77 -13.74 -3.47
N GLY A 159 -8.74 -14.54 -2.99
CA GLY A 159 -8.54 -15.48 -1.90
C GLY A 159 -7.52 -16.59 -2.16
N LYS A 160 -7.16 -16.85 -3.45
CA LYS A 160 -6.15 -17.85 -3.84
C LYS A 160 -4.75 -17.26 -3.98
N LEU A 161 -4.61 -15.96 -3.93
CA LEU A 161 -3.32 -15.30 -4.01
C LEU A 161 -2.50 -15.49 -2.72
N SER A 162 -1.20 -15.56 -2.85
CA SER A 162 -0.27 -15.51 -1.72
C SER A 162 -0.33 -14.15 -1.00
N GLY A 163 0.19 -14.07 0.21
CA GLY A 163 0.23 -12.81 0.97
C GLY A 163 1.01 -11.69 0.26
N GLY A 164 2.07 -12.03 -0.49
CA GLY A 164 2.84 -11.08 -1.30
C GLY A 164 2.09 -10.61 -2.54
N GLU A 165 1.41 -11.51 -3.24
CA GLU A 165 0.61 -11.19 -4.43
C GLU A 165 -0.62 -10.32 -4.11
N ARG A 166 -1.12 -10.37 -2.88
CA ARG A 166 -2.21 -9.53 -2.40
C ARG A 166 -1.77 -8.11 -2.00
N ARG A 167 -0.48 -7.88 -1.83
CA ARG A 167 0.13 -6.58 -1.51
C ARG A 167 0.61 -5.87 -2.77
#